data_2478013f5087b5f207124ddf51a51caf
#
_entry.id   2478013f5087b5f207124ddf51a51caf
#
_cell.length_a   1.000
_cell.length_b   1.000
_cell.length_c   1.000
_cell.angle_alpha   90.00
_cell.angle_beta   90.00
_cell.angle_gamma   90.00
#
_symmetry.space_group_name_H-M   'P 1'
#
loop_
_entity.id
_entity.type
_entity.pdbx_description
1 polymer ?
#
loop_
_entity_poly.entity_id
_entity_poly.type
_entity_poly.pdbx_seq_one_letter_code
_entity_poly.pdbx_strand_id
1 'polypeptide(L)'
;MTARTLRYLFAALGIGVLFLACCSQADARSPFWRPRPAPPPYAFSVEDEDGNSLSTFVKDGRTFLLGEPGLRYNIRVRNPTGQRVEAVISVDGRDAMSGEPGDYVNQRGYVIPAYGSLLVEGFRRSMAEVAAFRFTSPEDSYSSRMGTPQNVGVIGVAFFPERVRPPTPVIRRPLPRPAPVPYDYRQGSGEPERDGAAPRAPRKPAARTAAPASEGRGDSAARSRAEAKGSSDDDYGSSGSVNHLGTQFGETHESVVSSVSFERASATHPALVSTLRYDDADGLSARGIVVSGYRSGRAYPDEPQAFPVSRFAQPPP
;
A
#
# COMPACT_ATOMS: atom_id res chain seq x y z
N MET A 1 -44.28 -78.11 8.74
CA MET A 1 -43.40 -77.07 8.22
C MET A 1 -42.06 -77.66 7.94
N THR A 2 -41.70 -77.83 6.71
CA THR A 2 -40.52 -78.55 6.26
C THR A 2 -39.26 -77.66 6.33
N ALA A 3 -38.11 -78.27 6.64
CA ALA A 3 -36.86 -77.67 6.87
C ALA A 3 -36.36 -76.68 5.69
N ARG A 4 -37.02 -76.71 4.56
CA ARG A 4 -36.76 -75.85 3.41
C ARG A 4 -37.28 -74.43 3.58
N THR A 5 -38.38 -74.19 4.30
CA THR A 5 -38.95 -72.88 4.54
C THR A 5 -38.14 -72.06 5.53
N LEU A 6 -37.44 -72.68 6.45
CA LEU A 6 -36.59 -72.00 7.45
C LEU A 6 -35.28 -71.47 6.83
N ARG A 7 -34.76 -72.10 5.77
CA ARG A 7 -33.52 -71.64 5.10
C ARG A 7 -33.73 -70.39 4.31
N TYR A 8 -34.90 -70.09 3.79
CA TYR A 8 -35.19 -68.87 3.05
C TYR A 8 -35.45 -67.66 3.98
N LEU A 9 -35.90 -67.87 5.20
CA LEU A 9 -36.12 -66.80 6.18
C LEU A 9 -34.79 -66.22 6.69
N PHE A 10 -33.74 -67.03 6.85
CA PHE A 10 -32.42 -66.54 7.24
C PHE A 10 -31.66 -65.93 6.08
N ALA A 11 -31.89 -66.30 4.84
CA ALA A 11 -31.28 -65.72 3.68
C ALA A 11 -31.84 -64.27 3.39
N ALA A 12 -33.13 -64.03 3.62
CA ALA A 12 -33.76 -62.73 3.45
C ALA A 12 -33.34 -61.72 4.53
N LEU A 13 -33.07 -62.23 5.78
CA LEU A 13 -32.61 -61.31 6.85
C LEU A 13 -31.15 -60.91 6.70
N GLY A 14 -30.30 -61.78 6.11
CA GLY A 14 -28.87 -61.46 5.86
C GLY A 14 -28.64 -60.46 4.78
N ILE A 15 -29.48 -60.35 3.75
CA ILE A 15 -29.38 -59.44 2.64
C ILE A 15 -29.87 -58.03 3.08
N GLY A 16 -30.85 -57.94 3.99
CA GLY A 16 -31.34 -56.65 4.51
C GLY A 16 -30.31 -55.91 5.39
N VAL A 17 -29.49 -56.64 6.13
CA VAL A 17 -28.45 -56.03 7.00
C VAL A 17 -27.22 -55.56 6.20
N LEU A 18 -26.94 -56.19 5.06
CA LEU A 18 -25.80 -55.81 4.22
C LEU A 18 -26.07 -54.54 3.42
N PHE A 19 -27.33 -54.19 3.16
CA PHE A 19 -27.68 -52.95 2.44
C PHE A 19 -27.77 -51.69 3.34
N LEU A 20 -27.88 -51.83 4.66
CA LEU A 20 -27.92 -50.68 5.58
C LEU A 20 -26.52 -50.21 5.98
N ALA A 21 -25.45 -50.93 5.72
CA ALA A 21 -24.07 -50.56 6.06
C ALA A 21 -23.35 -49.74 4.95
N CYS A 22 -23.97 -49.53 3.79
CA CYS A 22 -23.33 -48.86 2.65
C CYS A 22 -23.73 -47.38 2.48
N CYS A 23 -24.52 -46.81 3.41
CA CYS A 23 -24.72 -45.39 3.51
C CYS A 23 -23.78 -44.75 4.54
N SER A 24 -22.51 -45.14 4.52
CA SER A 24 -21.45 -44.31 5.09
C SER A 24 -21.37 -43.04 4.24
N GLN A 25 -21.78 -41.95 4.83
CA GLN A 25 -21.66 -40.59 4.26
C GLN A 25 -20.23 -40.39 3.79
N ALA A 26 -20.00 -40.61 2.51
CA ALA A 26 -18.85 -40.05 1.86
C ALA A 26 -19.06 -38.51 1.89
N ASP A 27 -18.53 -37.85 2.90
CA ASP A 27 -18.24 -36.44 2.87
C ASP A 27 -17.30 -36.22 1.66
N ALA A 28 -17.91 -36.11 0.50
CA ALA A 28 -17.23 -35.70 -0.73
C ALA A 28 -16.88 -34.21 -0.60
N ARG A 29 -16.03 -33.90 0.37
CA ARG A 29 -15.25 -32.68 0.33
C ARG A 29 -14.32 -32.86 -0.86
N SER A 30 -14.72 -32.26 -1.98
CA SER A 30 -13.87 -32.18 -3.17
C SER A 30 -12.48 -31.72 -2.73
N PRO A 31 -11.43 -32.54 -2.86
CA PRO A 31 -10.09 -32.19 -2.36
C PRO A 31 -9.42 -31.05 -3.15
N PHE A 32 -10.10 -30.50 -4.15
CA PHE A 32 -9.57 -29.50 -5.08
C PHE A 32 -10.12 -28.09 -4.90
N TRP A 33 -11.12 -27.87 -4.02
CA TRP A 33 -11.61 -26.52 -3.80
C TRP A 33 -10.78 -25.83 -2.70
N ARG A 34 -9.60 -25.34 -3.07
CA ARG A 34 -8.90 -24.37 -2.24
C ARG A 34 -9.58 -23.02 -2.42
N PRO A 35 -10.04 -22.36 -1.34
CA PRO A 35 -10.55 -21.00 -1.44
C PRO A 35 -9.50 -20.14 -2.16
N ARG A 36 -9.93 -19.44 -3.19
CA ARG A 36 -9.05 -18.49 -3.87
C ARG A 36 -8.56 -17.47 -2.82
N PRO A 37 -7.25 -17.23 -2.69
CA PRO A 37 -6.76 -16.23 -1.76
C PRO A 37 -7.50 -14.90 -2.02
N ALA A 38 -7.91 -14.22 -0.95
CA ALA A 38 -8.50 -12.90 -1.09
C ALA A 38 -7.52 -12.00 -1.85
N PRO A 39 -8.01 -11.15 -2.78
CA PRO A 39 -7.14 -10.23 -3.47
C PRO A 39 -6.42 -9.32 -2.45
N PRO A 40 -5.18 -8.91 -2.72
CA PRO A 40 -4.45 -8.04 -1.81
C PRO A 40 -5.24 -6.74 -1.59
N PRO A 41 -5.19 -6.16 -0.37
CA PRO A 41 -5.96 -4.99 -0.02
C PRO A 41 -5.54 -3.72 -0.78
N TYR A 42 -4.39 -3.73 -1.43
CA TYR A 42 -3.85 -2.64 -2.23
C TYR A 42 -3.29 -3.18 -3.53
N ALA A 43 -3.26 -2.34 -4.56
CA ALA A 43 -2.71 -2.71 -5.86
C ALA A 43 -2.00 -1.52 -6.52
N PHE A 44 -1.04 -1.83 -7.39
CA PHE A 44 -0.51 -0.86 -8.33
C PHE A 44 -0.42 -1.47 -9.73
N SER A 45 -0.46 -0.63 -10.74
CA SER A 45 -0.26 -0.94 -12.15
C SER A 45 0.69 0.06 -12.78
N VAL A 46 1.31 -0.33 -13.87
CA VAL A 46 2.11 0.57 -14.70
C VAL A 46 1.30 0.86 -15.96
N GLU A 47 1.19 2.12 -16.31
CA GLU A 47 0.38 2.64 -17.41
C GLU A 47 1.27 3.43 -18.37
N ASP A 48 0.91 3.45 -19.64
CA ASP A 48 1.53 4.35 -20.64
C ASP A 48 1.03 5.81 -20.44
N GLU A 49 1.45 6.72 -21.33
CA GLU A 49 1.05 8.12 -21.29
C GLU A 49 -0.46 8.31 -21.56
N ASP A 50 -1.09 7.39 -22.26
CA ASP A 50 -2.52 7.40 -22.58
C ASP A 50 -3.38 6.79 -21.46
N GLY A 51 -2.75 6.25 -20.41
CA GLY A 51 -3.41 5.61 -19.28
C GLY A 51 -3.79 4.15 -19.50
N ASN A 52 -3.28 3.52 -20.57
CA ASN A 52 -3.46 2.09 -20.78
C ASN A 52 -2.47 1.29 -19.92
N SER A 53 -2.94 0.25 -19.26
CA SER A 53 -2.08 -0.62 -18.48
C SER A 53 -1.14 -1.42 -19.40
N LEU A 54 0.14 -1.42 -19.10
CA LEU A 54 1.14 -2.21 -19.80
C LEU A 54 0.93 -3.71 -19.53
N SER A 55 1.34 -4.54 -20.50
CA SER A 55 1.16 -5.99 -20.44
C SER A 55 1.97 -6.61 -19.30
N THR A 56 1.32 -7.42 -18.48
CA THR A 56 1.94 -8.13 -17.35
C THR A 56 1.80 -9.63 -17.48
N PHE A 57 2.81 -10.35 -16.99
CA PHE A 57 2.90 -11.81 -17.02
C PHE A 57 3.20 -12.32 -15.61
N VAL A 58 2.68 -13.48 -15.26
CA VAL A 58 3.00 -14.13 -13.97
C VAL A 58 3.79 -15.40 -14.24
N LYS A 59 4.97 -15.49 -13.63
CA LYS A 59 5.80 -16.69 -13.69
C LYS A 59 6.44 -16.94 -12.32
N ASP A 60 6.37 -18.16 -11.84
CA ASP A 60 6.95 -18.61 -10.55
C ASP A 60 6.54 -17.71 -9.37
N GLY A 61 5.26 -17.27 -9.36
CA GLY A 61 4.72 -16.39 -8.33
C GLY A 61 5.17 -14.92 -8.40
N ARG A 62 5.94 -14.54 -9.41
CA ARG A 62 6.43 -13.19 -9.65
C ARG A 62 5.69 -12.54 -10.81
N THR A 63 5.48 -11.24 -10.74
CA THR A 63 4.85 -10.47 -11.81
C THR A 63 5.92 -9.74 -12.62
N PHE A 64 5.85 -9.90 -13.93
CA PHE A 64 6.73 -9.28 -14.89
C PHE A 64 5.92 -8.35 -15.80
N LEU A 65 6.54 -7.24 -16.20
CA LEU A 65 5.98 -6.24 -17.10
C LEU A 65 6.82 -6.21 -18.38
N LEU A 66 6.14 -6.15 -19.52
CA LEU A 66 6.78 -5.85 -20.78
C LEU A 66 6.96 -4.34 -20.91
N GLY A 67 8.21 -3.89 -20.95
CA GLY A 67 8.58 -2.51 -21.26
C GLY A 67 9.20 -2.40 -22.65
N GLU A 68 9.27 -1.18 -23.16
CA GLU A 68 9.92 -0.86 -24.42
C GLU A 68 10.89 0.31 -24.23
N PRO A 69 12.15 0.22 -24.73
CA PRO A 69 13.11 1.32 -24.64
C PRO A 69 12.52 2.62 -25.20
N GLY A 70 12.66 3.71 -24.46
CA GLY A 70 12.15 5.02 -24.82
C GLY A 70 10.68 5.27 -24.48
N LEU A 71 9.90 4.24 -24.14
CA LEU A 71 8.51 4.41 -23.70
C LEU A 71 8.48 5.10 -22.32
N ARG A 72 7.71 6.17 -22.23
CA ARG A 72 7.36 6.80 -20.96
C ARG A 72 6.26 6.00 -20.26
N TYR A 73 6.33 5.95 -18.93
CA TYR A 73 5.31 5.25 -18.15
C TYR A 73 4.99 5.95 -16.84
N ASN A 74 3.85 5.60 -16.27
CA ASN A 74 3.35 6.10 -15.00
C ASN A 74 3.03 4.92 -14.08
N ILE A 75 3.07 5.14 -12.77
CA ILE A 75 2.69 4.15 -11.77
C ILE A 75 1.35 4.57 -11.16
N ARG A 76 0.31 3.81 -11.39
CA ARG A 76 -1.00 4.02 -10.75
C ARG A 76 -1.13 3.16 -9.52
N VAL A 77 -1.32 3.80 -8.37
CA VAL A 77 -1.55 3.13 -7.10
C VAL A 77 -3.01 3.25 -6.70
N ARG A 78 -3.63 2.16 -6.24
CA ARG A 78 -5.05 2.09 -5.89
C ARG A 78 -5.23 1.65 -4.44
N ASN A 79 -6.08 2.37 -3.73
CA ASN A 79 -6.50 2.07 -2.36
C ASN A 79 -8.00 1.76 -2.34
N PRO A 80 -8.41 0.49 -2.41
CA PRO A 80 -9.83 0.11 -2.35
C PRO A 80 -10.38 0.04 -0.93
N THR A 81 -9.61 0.44 0.09
CA THR A 81 -10.02 0.35 1.49
C THR A 81 -10.66 1.65 1.99
N GLY A 82 -11.41 1.56 3.08
CA GLY A 82 -12.04 2.72 3.74
C GLY A 82 -11.10 3.58 4.59
N GLN A 83 -9.79 3.35 4.53
CA GLN A 83 -8.78 4.09 5.30
C GLN A 83 -7.76 4.71 4.36
N ARG A 84 -7.15 5.85 4.76
CA ARG A 84 -6.01 6.39 4.03
C ARG A 84 -4.83 5.42 4.14
N VAL A 85 -4.01 5.38 3.11
CA VAL A 85 -2.80 4.56 3.04
C VAL A 85 -1.65 5.40 2.51
N GLU A 86 -0.47 5.22 3.07
CA GLU A 86 0.77 5.75 2.52
C GLU A 86 1.43 4.66 1.67
N ALA A 87 1.83 5.02 0.45
CA ALA A 87 2.57 4.18 -0.48
C ALA A 87 4.00 4.72 -0.65
N VAL A 88 4.99 4.00 -0.18
CA VAL A 88 6.40 4.27 -0.47
C VAL A 88 6.77 3.49 -1.72
N ILE A 89 7.23 4.20 -2.75
CA ILE A 89 7.46 3.65 -4.09
C ILE A 89 8.94 3.68 -4.40
N SER A 90 9.49 2.55 -4.84
CA SER A 90 10.83 2.49 -5.36
C SER A 90 10.84 2.04 -6.82
N VAL A 91 11.72 2.63 -7.61
CA VAL A 91 12.00 2.28 -9.00
C VAL A 91 13.49 2.03 -9.12
N ASP A 92 13.87 0.86 -9.62
CA ASP A 92 15.28 0.44 -9.73
C ASP A 92 16.03 0.52 -8.39
N GLY A 93 15.33 0.19 -7.29
CA GLY A 93 15.89 0.28 -5.95
C GLY A 93 16.05 1.70 -5.40
N ARG A 94 15.53 2.73 -6.08
CA ARG A 94 15.55 4.13 -5.63
C ARG A 94 14.14 4.64 -5.33
N ASP A 95 14.01 5.35 -4.22
CA ASP A 95 12.76 5.97 -3.83
C ASP A 95 12.31 7.04 -4.84
N ALA A 96 11.07 6.96 -5.27
CA ALA A 96 10.51 7.85 -6.28
C ALA A 96 10.35 9.31 -5.79
N MET A 97 10.36 9.53 -4.45
CA MET A 97 10.19 10.84 -3.86
C MET A 97 11.52 11.53 -3.56
N SER A 98 12.50 10.85 -3.03
CA SER A 98 13.80 11.41 -2.65
C SER A 98 14.91 11.13 -3.66
N GLY A 99 14.77 10.12 -4.51
CA GLY A 99 15.84 9.63 -5.38
C GLY A 99 16.94 8.85 -4.66
N GLU A 100 16.87 8.69 -3.35
CA GLU A 100 17.81 7.94 -2.53
C GLU A 100 17.59 6.42 -2.63
N PRO A 101 18.52 5.58 -2.17
CA PRO A 101 18.26 4.15 -2.06
C PRO A 101 16.98 3.87 -1.30
N GLY A 102 16.14 2.96 -1.82
CA GLY A 102 14.81 2.70 -1.31
C GLY A 102 14.81 2.10 0.09
N ASP A 103 14.29 2.84 1.05
CA ASP A 103 14.07 2.45 2.45
C ASP A 103 12.65 2.83 2.87
N TYR A 104 11.71 1.90 2.72
CA TYR A 104 10.31 2.17 3.02
C TYR A 104 10.05 2.42 4.52
N VAL A 105 11.00 2.09 5.41
CA VAL A 105 10.85 2.34 6.85
C VAL A 105 11.09 3.81 7.18
N ASN A 106 12.17 4.38 6.66
CA ASN A 106 12.63 5.72 7.01
C ASN A 106 12.20 6.80 6.01
N GLN A 107 11.78 6.41 4.80
CA GLN A 107 11.31 7.33 3.77
C GLN A 107 9.81 7.59 3.87
N ARG A 108 9.39 8.75 3.38
CA ARG A 108 7.99 9.13 3.25
C ARG A 108 7.45 8.68 1.89
N GLY A 109 6.15 8.40 1.85
CA GLY A 109 5.45 8.03 0.64
C GLY A 109 4.32 8.99 0.28
N TYR A 110 3.58 8.60 -0.74
CA TYR A 110 2.38 9.29 -1.19
C TYR A 110 1.17 8.82 -0.37
N VAL A 111 0.37 9.75 0.13
CA VAL A 111 -0.86 9.44 0.86
C VAL A 111 -2.03 9.36 -0.10
N ILE A 112 -2.68 8.19 -0.14
CA ILE A 112 -3.82 7.90 -1.01
C ILE A 112 -5.08 7.86 -0.14
N PRO A 113 -6.12 8.65 -0.49
CA PRO A 113 -7.36 8.66 0.28
C PRO A 113 -8.07 7.31 0.25
N ALA A 114 -9.00 7.11 1.18
CA ALA A 114 -9.90 5.97 1.17
C ALA A 114 -10.64 5.89 -0.18
N TYR A 115 -10.69 4.68 -0.75
CA TYR A 115 -11.29 4.39 -2.05
C TYR A 115 -10.73 5.21 -3.22
N GLY A 116 -9.53 5.78 -3.03
CA GLY A 116 -8.87 6.63 -4.02
C GLY A 116 -7.79 5.92 -4.84
N SER A 117 -7.28 6.65 -5.80
CA SER A 117 -6.09 6.27 -6.57
C SER A 117 -5.17 7.47 -6.75
N LEU A 118 -3.90 7.20 -7.01
CA LEU A 118 -2.89 8.20 -7.31
C LEU A 118 -2.10 7.76 -8.54
N LEU A 119 -1.80 8.71 -9.41
CA LEU A 119 -0.86 8.54 -10.50
C LEU A 119 0.49 9.15 -10.10
N VAL A 120 1.56 8.38 -10.19
CA VAL A 120 2.93 8.82 -9.96
C VAL A 120 3.65 8.80 -11.30
N GLU A 121 4.02 9.98 -11.77
CA GLU A 121 4.42 10.23 -13.15
C GLU A 121 5.95 10.30 -13.33
N GLY A 122 6.70 10.22 -12.23
CA GLY A 122 8.16 10.32 -12.28
C GLY A 122 8.81 10.43 -10.90
N PHE A 123 10.14 10.56 -10.93
CA PHE A 123 10.91 10.90 -9.73
C PHE A 123 10.63 12.34 -9.31
N ARG A 124 10.29 12.56 -8.04
CA ARG A 124 9.97 13.89 -7.50
C ARG A 124 11.20 14.79 -7.49
N ARG A 125 11.06 15.97 -8.11
CA ARG A 125 12.08 17.03 -8.09
C ARG A 125 11.73 18.16 -7.11
N SER A 126 10.45 18.45 -7.00
CA SER A 126 9.91 19.47 -6.09
C SER A 126 8.45 19.15 -5.75
N MET A 127 7.78 20.03 -5.02
CA MET A 127 6.33 19.90 -4.77
C MET A 127 5.48 20.11 -6.04
N ALA A 128 6.06 20.66 -7.11
CA ALA A 128 5.36 20.99 -8.34
C ALA A 128 5.86 20.20 -9.56
N GLU A 129 7.02 19.55 -9.49
CA GLU A 129 7.67 18.95 -10.66
C GLU A 129 8.15 17.53 -10.40
N VAL A 130 8.13 16.74 -11.47
CA VAL A 130 8.73 15.41 -11.55
C VAL A 130 9.63 15.30 -12.77
N ALA A 131 10.57 14.34 -12.72
CA ALA A 131 11.27 13.85 -13.91
C ALA A 131 10.59 12.55 -14.33
N ALA A 132 10.09 12.50 -15.57
CA ALA A 132 9.32 11.38 -16.09
C ALA A 132 10.04 10.04 -15.95
N PHE A 133 9.31 8.99 -15.65
CA PHE A 133 9.81 7.63 -15.79
C PHE A 133 9.84 7.25 -17.28
N ARG A 134 11.00 6.80 -17.75
CA ARG A 134 11.16 6.32 -19.12
C ARG A 134 12.03 5.08 -19.15
N PHE A 135 11.60 4.04 -19.83
CA PHE A 135 12.44 2.85 -20.02
C PHE A 135 13.68 3.18 -20.85
N THR A 136 14.80 2.64 -20.43
CA THR A 136 16.10 2.84 -21.09
C THR A 136 16.97 1.60 -20.92
N SER A 137 18.19 1.61 -21.45
CA SER A 137 19.18 0.57 -21.15
C SER A 137 19.55 0.56 -19.66
N PRO A 138 19.99 -0.56 -19.09
CA PRO A 138 20.42 -0.62 -17.70
C PRO A 138 21.53 0.38 -17.37
N GLU A 139 22.48 0.60 -18.28
CA GLU A 139 23.62 1.49 -18.12
C GLU A 139 23.17 2.96 -18.03
N ASP A 140 22.13 3.32 -18.81
CA ASP A 140 21.56 4.68 -18.84
C ASP A 140 20.52 4.93 -17.77
N SER A 141 20.18 3.91 -16.98
CA SER A 141 19.21 4.06 -15.88
C SER A 141 19.69 5.06 -14.83
N TYR A 142 18.74 5.73 -14.20
CA TYR A 142 19.03 6.64 -13.08
C TYR A 142 19.80 5.92 -11.97
N SER A 143 19.41 4.71 -11.64
CA SER A 143 20.05 3.90 -10.60
C SER A 143 21.50 3.58 -10.93
N SER A 144 21.81 3.20 -12.18
CA SER A 144 23.18 2.93 -12.61
C SER A 144 24.06 4.19 -12.58
N ARG A 145 23.54 5.32 -13.04
CA ARG A 145 24.23 6.63 -12.99
C ARG A 145 24.49 7.09 -11.55
N MET A 146 23.69 6.63 -10.60
CA MET A 146 23.86 6.91 -9.17
C MET A 146 24.66 5.83 -8.44
N GLY A 147 25.28 4.87 -9.17
CA GLY A 147 26.17 3.86 -8.61
C GLY A 147 25.48 2.65 -7.97
N THR A 148 24.21 2.40 -8.28
CA THR A 148 23.44 1.25 -7.74
C THR A 148 22.80 0.39 -8.83
N PRO A 149 23.56 -0.13 -9.82
CA PRO A 149 23.03 -0.84 -10.98
C PRO A 149 22.38 -2.20 -10.67
N GLN A 150 22.69 -2.78 -9.53
CA GLN A 150 22.27 -4.14 -9.14
C GLN A 150 20.75 -4.27 -8.92
N ASN A 151 20.05 -3.17 -8.79
CA ASN A 151 18.60 -3.14 -8.54
C ASN A 151 17.76 -2.65 -9.72
N VAL A 152 18.36 -2.56 -10.90
CA VAL A 152 17.69 -2.12 -12.13
C VAL A 152 16.68 -3.17 -12.59
N GLY A 153 15.50 -2.74 -13.09
CA GLY A 153 14.45 -3.62 -13.61
C GLY A 153 13.37 -4.02 -12.61
N VAL A 154 13.23 -3.27 -11.51
CA VAL A 154 12.22 -3.57 -10.49
C VAL A 154 11.49 -2.33 -9.99
N ILE A 155 10.18 -2.45 -9.83
CA ILE A 155 9.32 -1.46 -9.16
C ILE A 155 8.76 -2.10 -7.90
N GLY A 156 8.87 -1.42 -6.76
CA GLY A 156 8.35 -1.85 -5.48
C GLY A 156 7.43 -0.80 -4.87
N VAL A 157 6.37 -1.26 -4.20
CA VAL A 157 5.45 -0.39 -3.45
C VAL A 157 5.20 -1.02 -2.08
N ALA A 158 5.53 -0.28 -1.02
CA ALA A 158 5.22 -0.65 0.35
C ALA A 158 4.05 0.19 0.88
N PHE A 159 3.03 -0.47 1.41
CA PHE A 159 1.78 0.15 1.85
C PHE A 159 1.67 0.19 3.36
N PHE A 160 1.47 1.39 3.91
CA PHE A 160 1.27 1.62 5.34
C PHE A 160 -0.11 2.23 5.58
N PRO A 161 -1.05 1.50 6.22
CA PRO A 161 -2.33 2.06 6.64
C PRO A 161 -2.14 3.19 7.65
N GLU A 162 -3.06 4.14 7.64
CA GLU A 162 -3.10 5.19 8.65
C GLU A 162 -3.52 4.63 10.02
N ARG A 163 -2.95 5.18 11.09
CA ARG A 163 -3.38 4.87 12.46
C ARG A 163 -4.78 5.41 12.72
N VAL A 164 -5.73 4.52 12.94
CA VAL A 164 -7.08 4.90 13.35
C VAL A 164 -7.05 5.32 14.82
N ARG A 165 -7.36 6.58 15.09
CA ARG A 165 -7.61 7.05 16.44
C ARG A 165 -9.10 6.86 16.75
N PRO A 166 -9.46 6.11 17.82
CA PRO A 166 -10.86 6.03 18.22
C PRO A 166 -11.37 7.44 18.56
N PRO A 167 -12.62 7.76 18.24
CA PRO A 167 -13.19 9.05 18.59
C PRO A 167 -13.12 9.24 20.10
N THR A 168 -12.61 10.39 20.53
CA THR A 168 -12.61 10.76 21.95
C THR A 168 -14.05 10.79 22.43
N PRO A 169 -14.42 10.05 23.50
CA PRO A 169 -15.77 10.06 23.99
C PRO A 169 -16.13 11.49 24.41
N VAL A 170 -17.13 12.06 23.78
CA VAL A 170 -17.69 13.35 24.16
C VAL A 170 -18.44 13.14 25.47
N ILE A 171 -17.82 13.46 26.59
CA ILE A 171 -18.49 13.51 27.88
C ILE A 171 -19.48 14.68 27.82
N ARG A 172 -20.74 14.40 27.47
CA ARG A 172 -21.81 15.38 27.58
C ARG A 172 -22.00 15.62 29.07
N ARG A 173 -21.52 16.77 29.58
CA ARG A 173 -21.90 17.21 30.90
C ARG A 173 -23.43 17.32 30.94
N PRO A 174 -24.10 16.69 31.90
CA PRO A 174 -25.54 16.91 32.07
C PRO A 174 -25.77 18.41 32.19
N LEU A 175 -26.71 18.94 31.43
CA LEU A 175 -27.15 20.31 31.59
C LEU A 175 -27.61 20.48 33.03
N PRO A 176 -27.22 21.56 33.74
CA PRO A 176 -27.75 21.87 35.06
C PRO A 176 -29.28 21.84 34.99
N ARG A 177 -29.91 21.07 35.85
CA ARG A 177 -31.36 21.13 35.99
C ARG A 177 -31.74 22.59 36.25
N PRO A 178 -32.75 23.15 35.56
CA PRO A 178 -33.28 24.44 35.90
C PRO A 178 -33.68 24.42 37.38
N ALA A 179 -33.26 25.42 38.12
CA ALA A 179 -33.68 25.57 39.50
C ALA A 179 -35.23 25.61 39.55
N PRO A 180 -35.86 24.96 40.55
CA PRO A 180 -37.30 25.07 40.71
C PRO A 180 -37.65 26.56 40.84
N VAL A 181 -38.46 27.07 39.95
CA VAL A 181 -39.04 28.42 40.09
C VAL A 181 -39.95 28.41 41.28
N PRO A 182 -39.76 29.30 42.28
CA PRO A 182 -40.70 29.45 43.39
C PRO A 182 -42.05 29.84 42.81
N TYR A 183 -43.07 29.04 43.07
CA TYR A 183 -44.45 29.42 42.78
C TYR A 183 -44.83 30.50 43.81
N ASP A 184 -44.80 31.76 43.38
CA ASP A 184 -45.32 32.87 44.17
C ASP A 184 -46.83 32.96 43.94
N TYR A 185 -47.59 32.45 44.93
CA TYR A 185 -49.04 32.59 44.98
C TYR A 185 -49.34 33.98 45.53
N ARG A 186 -49.22 35.05 44.73
CA ARG A 186 -49.84 36.32 45.01
C ARG A 186 -51.00 36.58 44.03
N GLN A 187 -52.19 36.30 44.47
CA GLN A 187 -53.39 36.99 43.99
C GLN A 187 -53.28 38.47 44.39
N GLY A 188 -53.48 39.36 43.46
CA GLY A 188 -53.55 40.78 43.69
C GLY A 188 -53.72 41.60 42.43
N SER A 189 -54.92 41.89 42.08
CA SER A 189 -55.46 42.91 41.20
C SER A 189 -54.65 44.20 41.13
N GLY A 190 -54.52 44.80 39.96
CA GLY A 190 -54.05 46.19 39.78
C GLY A 190 -53.60 46.49 38.37
N GLU A 191 -54.23 47.35 37.72
CA GLU A 191 -54.18 47.87 36.36
C GLU A 191 -52.86 48.57 35.95
N PRO A 192 -52.75 49.07 34.68
CA PRO A 192 -51.49 49.16 33.97
C PRO A 192 -50.92 50.58 33.98
N GLU A 193 -49.61 50.68 33.92
CA GLU A 193 -48.99 51.94 33.49
C GLU A 193 -47.84 51.68 32.51
N ARG A 194 -47.87 52.52 31.47
CA ARG A 194 -46.92 52.62 30.36
C ARG A 194 -45.60 53.15 30.89
N ASP A 195 -44.47 52.74 30.32
CA ASP A 195 -43.54 53.58 29.55
C ASP A 195 -42.22 52.85 29.34
N GLY A 196 -41.83 52.81 28.16
CA GLY A 196 -40.64 52.90 27.39
C GLY A 196 -39.30 52.82 28.03
N ALA A 197 -38.51 51.81 27.65
CA ALA A 197 -37.06 51.95 27.38
C ALA A 197 -36.52 50.65 26.74
N ALA A 198 -35.97 50.81 25.57
CA ALA A 198 -35.28 49.72 24.88
C ALA A 198 -33.97 49.30 25.58
N PRO A 199 -33.65 48.02 25.65
CA PRO A 199 -32.35 47.61 26.18
C PRO A 199 -31.27 47.66 25.09
N ARG A 200 -30.16 48.29 25.43
CA ARG A 200 -28.92 48.38 24.68
C ARG A 200 -28.27 46.99 24.50
N ALA A 201 -27.78 46.72 23.27
CA ALA A 201 -26.96 45.60 22.93
C ALA A 201 -25.61 45.60 23.69
N PRO A 202 -25.09 44.44 24.09
CA PRO A 202 -23.75 44.34 24.68
C PRO A 202 -22.66 44.36 23.63
N ARG A 203 -21.63 45.16 23.89
CA ARG A 203 -20.42 45.33 23.08
C ARG A 203 -19.55 44.06 23.09
N LYS A 204 -18.98 43.71 21.94
CA LYS A 204 -17.90 42.76 21.76
C LYS A 204 -16.62 43.25 22.46
N PRO A 205 -15.85 42.39 23.14
CA PRO A 205 -14.48 42.70 23.51
C PRO A 205 -13.52 42.47 22.30
N ALA A 206 -12.58 43.36 22.17
CA ALA A 206 -11.58 43.41 21.16
C ALA A 206 -10.50 42.33 21.32
N ALA A 207 -9.94 41.96 20.17
CA ALA A 207 -8.76 41.11 20.02
C ALA A 207 -7.53 41.73 20.73
N ARG A 208 -6.77 40.86 21.39
CA ARG A 208 -5.37 41.17 21.76
C ARG A 208 -4.43 40.26 20.97
N THR A 209 -3.69 40.90 20.09
CA THR A 209 -2.45 40.46 19.50
C THR A 209 -1.35 40.33 20.55
N ALA A 210 -0.61 39.25 20.51
CA ALA A 210 0.74 39.16 21.02
C ALA A 210 1.51 38.03 20.30
N ALA A 211 2.49 38.36 19.56
CA ALA A 211 3.73 37.65 19.28
C ALA A 211 4.84 38.44 19.98
N PRO A 212 6.13 38.03 19.98
CA PRO A 212 6.79 36.81 19.54
C PRO A 212 7.89 36.28 20.49
N ALA A 213 8.59 35.23 20.02
CA ALA A 213 9.99 34.86 20.23
C ALA A 213 10.43 34.22 21.54
N SER A 214 11.07 33.08 21.42
CA SER A 214 12.52 32.99 21.72
C SER A 214 13.10 31.64 21.28
N GLU A 215 14.31 31.75 20.78
CA GLU A 215 15.26 30.71 20.41
C GLU A 215 15.64 29.82 21.59
N GLY A 216 15.92 28.56 21.29
CA GLY A 216 16.53 27.61 22.21
C GLY A 216 17.32 26.56 21.43
N ARG A 217 18.62 26.85 21.28
CA ARG A 217 19.64 25.87 20.90
C ARG A 217 19.73 24.79 21.96
N GLY A 218 19.90 23.55 21.54
CA GLY A 218 20.25 22.43 22.40
C GLY A 218 20.82 21.29 21.60
N ASP A 219 22.16 21.29 21.42
CA ASP A 219 22.95 20.11 21.05
C ASP A 219 22.75 19.01 22.07
N SER A 220 22.59 17.79 21.60
CA SER A 220 23.28 16.64 22.21
C SER A 220 23.19 15.40 21.34
N ALA A 221 24.37 14.98 20.91
CA ALA A 221 24.65 13.68 20.33
C ALA A 221 24.45 12.58 21.38
N ALA A 222 23.78 11.51 21.00
CA ALA A 222 23.95 10.21 21.68
C ALA A 222 23.92 9.10 20.63
N ARG A 223 25.08 8.47 20.48
CA ARG A 223 25.31 7.21 19.78
C ARG A 223 24.62 6.10 20.53
N SER A 224 23.87 5.26 19.85
CA SER A 224 23.70 3.88 20.26
C SER A 224 23.76 2.95 19.05
N ARG A 225 24.80 2.17 19.08
CA ARG A 225 25.17 1.09 18.20
C ARG A 225 24.36 -0.13 18.65
N ALA A 226 23.57 -0.68 17.77
CA ALA A 226 23.01 -2.02 17.94
C ALA A 226 23.31 -2.81 16.67
N GLU A 227 24.25 -3.72 16.80
CA GLU A 227 24.53 -4.77 15.84
C GLU A 227 23.41 -5.80 15.90
N ALA A 228 22.78 -6.05 14.78
CA ALA A 228 21.99 -7.25 14.57
C ALA A 228 22.60 -8.00 13.39
N LYS A 229 23.36 -9.01 13.76
CA LYS A 229 23.95 -10.04 12.91
C LYS A 229 22.84 -11.05 12.61
N GLY A 230 22.40 -11.11 11.37
CA GLY A 230 21.48 -12.12 10.86
C GLY A 230 22.04 -12.64 9.55
N SER A 231 22.83 -13.70 9.66
CA SER A 231 23.24 -14.51 8.52
C SER A 231 22.10 -15.42 8.12
N SER A 232 21.72 -15.39 6.86
CA SER A 232 21.14 -16.53 6.18
C SER A 232 21.80 -16.62 4.82
N ASP A 233 22.83 -17.47 4.78
CA ASP A 233 23.37 -18.05 3.58
C ASP A 233 22.29 -18.96 2.98
N ASP A 234 21.69 -18.53 1.89
CA ASP A 234 21.07 -19.42 0.92
C ASP A 234 21.78 -19.19 -0.41
N ASP A 235 22.91 -19.91 -0.54
CA ASP A 235 23.62 -20.12 -1.79
C ASP A 235 22.75 -21.00 -2.70
N TYR A 236 21.94 -20.38 -3.53
CA TYR A 236 21.39 -21.00 -4.72
C TYR A 236 22.08 -20.42 -5.93
N GLY A 237 22.97 -21.22 -6.53
CA GLY A 237 23.63 -20.93 -7.80
C GLY A 237 22.64 -20.45 -8.86
N SER A 238 22.48 -19.16 -8.97
CA SER A 238 21.68 -18.47 -9.95
C SER A 238 22.56 -18.19 -11.17
N SER A 239 22.28 -18.86 -12.27
CA SER A 239 22.69 -18.37 -13.58
C SER A 239 21.91 -17.08 -13.82
N GLY A 240 22.51 -15.98 -13.46
CA GLY A 240 21.87 -14.68 -13.45
C GLY A 240 21.48 -14.20 -14.84
N SER A 241 20.25 -13.79 -15.04
CA SER A 241 19.81 -13.11 -16.25
C SER A 241 20.02 -11.61 -16.11
N VAL A 242 20.81 -11.00 -17.02
CA VAL A 242 20.96 -9.54 -17.09
C VAL A 242 19.60 -8.94 -17.48
N ASN A 243 19.11 -7.97 -16.71
CA ASN A 243 17.94 -7.21 -17.10
C ASN A 243 18.33 -6.27 -18.26
N HIS A 244 17.49 -6.15 -19.28
CA HIS A 244 17.77 -5.31 -20.47
C HIS A 244 17.20 -3.89 -20.33
N LEU A 245 16.33 -3.67 -19.38
CA LEU A 245 15.71 -2.38 -19.17
C LEU A 245 16.00 -1.83 -17.77
N GLY A 246 16.20 -0.53 -17.74
CA GLY A 246 16.21 0.31 -16.55
C GLY A 246 15.28 1.49 -16.74
N THR A 247 15.18 2.34 -15.71
CA THR A 247 14.42 3.58 -15.75
C THR A 247 15.36 4.77 -15.69
N GLN A 248 15.32 5.62 -16.71
CA GLN A 248 16.05 6.88 -16.69
C GLN A 248 15.25 7.97 -15.99
N PHE A 249 15.98 8.97 -15.54
CA PHE A 249 15.46 10.26 -15.06
C PHE A 249 15.14 11.10 -16.30
N GLY A 250 13.89 11.10 -16.72
CA GLY A 250 13.45 11.70 -18.00
C GLY A 250 13.27 13.23 -17.93
N GLU A 251 12.50 13.74 -18.85
CA GLU A 251 12.16 15.16 -18.93
C GLU A 251 11.35 15.62 -17.72
N THR A 252 11.55 16.89 -17.36
CA THR A 252 10.80 17.53 -16.28
C THR A 252 9.41 17.94 -16.77
N HIS A 253 8.38 17.63 -16.00
CA HIS A 253 7.03 18.16 -16.24
C HIS A 253 6.33 18.49 -14.92
N GLU A 254 5.23 19.21 -15.02
CA GLU A 254 4.45 19.64 -13.87
C GLU A 254 3.63 18.47 -13.29
N SER A 255 3.74 18.26 -11.98
CA SER A 255 2.95 17.30 -11.23
C SER A 255 2.86 17.78 -9.79
N VAL A 256 1.79 18.52 -9.47
CA VAL A 256 1.63 19.19 -8.18
C VAL A 256 1.18 18.23 -7.09
N VAL A 257 1.87 18.28 -5.95
CA VAL A 257 1.48 17.57 -4.72
C VAL A 257 1.47 18.53 -3.53
N SER A 258 0.72 18.16 -2.50
CA SER A 258 0.67 18.88 -1.23
C SER A 258 1.13 18.00 -0.08
N SER A 259 1.73 18.62 0.95
CA SER A 259 2.07 17.91 2.18
C SER A 259 0.83 17.74 3.06
N VAL A 260 0.63 16.53 3.54
CA VAL A 260 -0.47 16.18 4.45
C VAL A 260 0.08 15.49 5.69
N SER A 261 -0.60 15.67 6.83
CA SER A 261 -0.27 14.91 8.03
C SER A 261 -0.72 13.47 7.89
N PHE A 262 0.17 12.53 8.25
CA PHE A 262 -0.11 11.11 8.23
C PHE A 262 0.65 10.41 9.37
N GLU A 263 0.01 9.47 10.03
CA GLU A 263 0.63 8.64 11.05
C GLU A 263 0.42 7.17 10.69
N ARG A 264 1.51 6.43 10.45
CA ARG A 264 1.45 5.00 10.13
C ARG A 264 0.87 4.20 11.29
N ALA A 265 0.03 3.21 11.01
CA ALA A 265 -0.46 2.25 12.00
C ALA A 265 0.70 1.44 12.60
N SER A 266 1.69 1.10 11.79
CA SER A 266 2.98 0.53 12.19
C SER A 266 4.09 1.34 11.54
N ALA A 267 5.09 1.76 12.31
CA ALA A 267 6.19 2.58 11.78
C ALA A 267 7.11 1.79 10.85
N THR A 268 7.32 0.51 11.10
CA THR A 268 8.35 -0.32 10.44
C THR A 268 7.80 -1.46 9.60
N HIS A 269 6.54 -1.88 9.84
CA HIS A 269 5.94 -3.04 9.16
C HIS A 269 4.82 -2.58 8.24
N PRO A 270 5.04 -2.61 6.91
CA PRO A 270 3.98 -2.35 5.94
C PRO A 270 2.93 -3.45 5.98
N ALA A 271 1.69 -3.11 5.67
CA ALA A 271 0.62 -4.10 5.54
C ALA A 271 0.78 -4.98 4.29
N LEU A 272 1.46 -4.45 3.28
CA LEU A 272 1.76 -5.15 2.04
C LEU A 272 3.01 -4.55 1.42
N VAL A 273 3.90 -5.39 0.90
CA VAL A 273 4.93 -5.02 -0.08
C VAL A 273 4.59 -5.73 -1.38
N SER A 274 4.41 -4.96 -2.43
CA SER A 274 4.13 -5.48 -3.78
C SER A 274 5.30 -5.13 -4.69
N THR A 275 5.74 -6.11 -5.48
CA THR A 275 6.90 -5.97 -6.36
C THR A 275 6.51 -6.39 -7.78
N LEU A 276 6.96 -5.64 -8.76
CA LEU A 276 6.82 -5.91 -10.17
C LEU A 276 8.20 -5.78 -10.82
N ARG A 277 8.58 -6.78 -11.60
CA ARG A 277 9.80 -6.72 -12.40
C ARG A 277 9.45 -6.34 -13.82
N TYR A 278 10.34 -5.64 -14.49
CA TYR A 278 10.11 -5.27 -15.87
C TYR A 278 11.34 -5.56 -16.72
N ASP A 279 11.10 -5.93 -17.95
CA ASP A 279 12.14 -6.21 -18.95
C ASP A 279 11.57 -5.99 -20.35
N ASP A 280 12.44 -5.99 -21.35
CA ASP A 280 12.00 -6.02 -22.74
C ASP A 280 11.53 -7.44 -23.15
N ALA A 281 11.09 -7.56 -24.39
CA ALA A 281 10.59 -8.82 -24.90
C ALA A 281 11.67 -9.92 -24.94
N ASP A 282 12.94 -9.55 -25.20
CA ASP A 282 14.06 -10.47 -25.18
C ASP A 282 14.34 -10.98 -23.77
N GLY A 283 14.38 -10.07 -22.80
CA GLY A 283 14.56 -10.38 -21.39
C GLY A 283 13.48 -11.27 -20.83
N LEU A 284 12.24 -10.99 -21.15
CA LEU A 284 11.10 -11.82 -20.76
C LEU A 284 11.16 -13.21 -21.41
N SER A 285 11.52 -13.28 -22.69
CA SER A 285 11.65 -14.54 -23.41
C SER A 285 12.78 -15.41 -22.86
N ALA A 286 13.93 -14.81 -22.52
CA ALA A 286 15.05 -15.52 -21.89
C ALA A 286 14.65 -16.12 -20.52
N ARG A 287 13.75 -15.47 -19.81
CA ARG A 287 13.11 -16.00 -18.58
C ARG A 287 12.03 -17.04 -18.89
N GLY A 288 11.79 -17.38 -20.15
CA GLY A 288 10.77 -18.32 -20.61
C GLY A 288 9.33 -17.78 -20.49
N ILE A 289 9.15 -16.48 -20.57
CA ILE A 289 7.85 -15.81 -20.68
C ILE A 289 7.62 -15.56 -22.18
N VAL A 290 6.58 -16.23 -22.74
CA VAL A 290 6.24 -16.08 -24.16
C VAL A 290 5.51 -14.76 -24.37
N VAL A 291 6.18 -13.82 -25.03
CA VAL A 291 5.57 -12.59 -25.51
C VAL A 291 5.09 -12.84 -26.94
N SER A 292 3.77 -12.83 -27.17
CA SER A 292 3.20 -13.13 -28.51
C SER A 292 3.75 -12.18 -29.57
N GLY A 293 4.40 -12.75 -30.57
CA GLY A 293 4.99 -12.00 -31.71
C GLY A 293 6.49 -11.78 -31.65
N TYR A 294 7.17 -12.20 -30.59
CA TYR A 294 8.61 -11.97 -30.40
C TYR A 294 9.43 -13.27 -30.25
N ARG A 295 10.63 -13.31 -30.88
CA ARG A 295 11.60 -14.42 -30.77
C ARG A 295 12.91 -13.89 -30.21
N SER A 296 13.43 -14.47 -29.14
CA SER A 296 14.65 -14.03 -28.48
C SER A 296 15.82 -14.98 -28.50
N GLY A 297 17.00 -14.49 -28.21
CA GLY A 297 18.27 -15.20 -28.30
C GLY A 297 19.35 -14.94 -27.22
N ARG A 298 19.07 -14.48 -26.02
CA ARG A 298 20.10 -14.23 -24.98
C ARG A 298 19.71 -14.66 -23.56
N ALA A 299 20.70 -15.06 -22.73
CA ALA A 299 20.58 -15.52 -21.35
C ALA A 299 21.14 -14.48 -20.34
N TYR A 300 20.60 -14.39 -19.12
CA TYR A 300 20.77 -13.27 -18.16
C TYR A 300 21.30 -13.65 -16.77
N PRO A 301 22.15 -12.86 -16.10
CA PRO A 301 22.55 -12.99 -14.72
C PRO A 301 21.81 -12.04 -13.74
N ASP A 302 21.76 -12.37 -12.49
CA ASP A 302 21.28 -11.69 -11.26
C ASP A 302 19.94 -10.93 -11.23
N GLU A 303 19.14 -11.19 -10.18
CA GLU A 303 17.79 -10.66 -10.02
C GLU A 303 17.75 -9.37 -9.16
N PRO A 304 17.21 -8.24 -9.69
CA PRO A 304 17.21 -6.97 -8.98
C PRO A 304 16.23 -6.92 -7.80
N GLN A 305 16.61 -6.23 -6.72
CA GLN A 305 15.81 -6.07 -5.51
C GLN A 305 15.17 -4.68 -5.43
N ALA A 306 13.86 -4.62 -5.13
CA ALA A 306 13.10 -3.36 -5.04
C ALA A 306 13.50 -2.49 -3.83
N PHE A 307 13.88 -3.12 -2.72
CA PHE A 307 14.31 -2.44 -1.50
C PHE A 307 15.66 -3.02 -1.05
N PRO A 308 16.78 -2.54 -1.62
CA PRO A 308 18.11 -2.99 -1.22
C PRO A 308 18.44 -2.42 0.17
N VAL A 309 18.92 -3.27 1.07
CA VAL A 309 19.40 -2.85 2.39
C VAL A 309 20.74 -2.15 2.22
N SER A 310 20.75 -0.85 1.95
CA SER A 310 21.97 -0.04 1.92
C SER A 310 21.87 1.14 2.88
N ARG A 311 23.01 1.47 3.53
CA ARG A 311 23.01 2.36 4.69
C ARG A 311 23.23 3.83 4.40
N PHE A 312 23.75 4.24 3.22
CA PHE A 312 24.03 5.65 2.93
C PHE A 312 24.08 5.94 1.43
N ALA A 313 23.52 7.08 1.02
CA ALA A 313 23.66 7.64 -0.31
C ALA A 313 25.06 8.26 -0.49
N GLN A 314 25.66 8.03 -1.65
CA GLN A 314 26.89 8.73 -2.06
C GLN A 314 26.60 9.59 -3.30
N PRO A 315 27.23 10.76 -3.44
CA PRO A 315 27.11 11.57 -4.65
C PRO A 315 27.73 10.83 -5.85
N PRO A 316 27.20 11.05 -7.06
CA PRO A 316 27.82 10.50 -8.27
C PRO A 316 29.21 11.11 -8.49
N PRO A 317 30.13 10.34 -9.08
CA PRO A 317 31.46 10.81 -9.41
C PRO A 317 31.49 11.94 -10.42
#